data_4060b7fc5af5df174d781c93952feb1f
#
_entry.id   4060b7fc5af5df174d781c93952feb1f
#
_cell.length_a   1.000
_cell.length_b   1.000
_cell.length_c   1.000
_cell.angle_alpha   90.00
_cell.angle_beta   90.00
_cell.angle_gamma   90.00
#
_symmetry.space_group_name_H-M   'P 1'
#
loop_
_entity.id
_entity.type
_entity.pdbx_description
1 polymer ?
#
loop_
_entity_poly.entity_id
_entity_poly.type
_entity_poly.pdbx_seq_one_letter_code
_entity_poly.pdbx_strand_id
1 'polypeptide(L)'
;MTRHLPSADAVPVDTLRLDAFETGLLAVLRHFLTAYAHPDSQSWQAAFQIAAERWGQARGPQIAMGLLSVLQTLRGARRGPFDFANPLCRTCRTWATGSEVAFLAMIQAMRRDRTDLARPAVLRLTEGTMDPGLIRAALAFAARNPAGPDAQTFTPAETSSPAPRHLRLVH
;
A
#
# COMPACT_ATOMS: atom_id res chain seq x y z
N MET A 1 29.28 -3.17 0.75
CA MET A 1 28.04 -3.68 0.12
C MET A 1 27.04 -3.97 1.24
N THR A 2 26.22 -2.99 1.56
CA THR A 2 25.18 -3.18 2.60
C THR A 2 24.08 -4.01 1.95
N ARG A 3 23.90 -5.26 2.37
CA ARG A 3 22.75 -6.08 2.00
C ARG A 3 21.52 -5.42 2.60
N HIS A 4 20.71 -4.75 1.79
CA HIS A 4 19.35 -4.39 2.18
C HIS A 4 18.53 -5.68 2.26
N LEU A 5 18.53 -6.30 3.43
CA LEU A 5 17.59 -7.38 3.75
C LEU A 5 16.19 -6.75 3.82
N PRO A 6 15.17 -7.41 3.25
CA PRO A 6 13.79 -6.97 3.45
C PRO A 6 13.48 -6.98 4.95
N SER A 7 12.61 -6.04 5.40
CA SER A 7 12.12 -6.05 6.78
C SER A 7 11.49 -7.41 7.12
N ALA A 8 11.44 -7.76 8.40
CA ALA A 8 10.96 -9.08 8.85
C ALA A 8 9.50 -9.39 8.42
N ASP A 9 8.72 -8.34 8.10
CA ASP A 9 7.33 -8.38 7.64
C ASP A 9 7.18 -8.20 6.12
N ALA A 10 8.30 -8.13 5.38
CA ALA A 10 8.25 -7.96 3.93
C ALA A 10 7.87 -9.28 3.24
N VAL A 11 7.01 -9.17 2.23
CA VAL A 11 6.57 -10.30 1.40
C VAL A 11 6.94 -10.08 -0.08
N PRO A 12 7.15 -11.14 -0.87
CA PRO A 12 7.34 -10.99 -2.31
C PRO A 12 6.12 -10.36 -2.98
N VAL A 13 6.32 -9.40 -3.89
CA VAL A 13 5.23 -8.68 -4.57
C VAL A 13 4.35 -9.62 -5.39
N ASP A 14 4.91 -10.66 -5.98
CA ASP A 14 4.18 -11.66 -6.78
C ASP A 14 3.14 -12.45 -5.96
N THR A 15 3.36 -12.59 -4.65
CA THR A 15 2.39 -13.25 -3.75
C THR A 15 1.14 -12.41 -3.49
N LEU A 16 1.16 -11.10 -3.76
CA LEU A 16 0.06 -10.18 -3.49
C LEU A 16 -1.08 -10.23 -4.52
N ARG A 17 -0.91 -11.01 -5.60
CA ARG A 17 -1.91 -11.16 -6.68
C ARG A 17 -2.43 -9.83 -7.20
N LEU A 18 -1.52 -8.86 -7.39
CA LEU A 18 -1.84 -7.55 -7.90
C LEU A 18 -2.27 -7.64 -9.37
N ASP A 19 -3.34 -6.95 -9.73
CA ASP A 19 -3.64 -6.72 -11.13
C ASP A 19 -2.66 -5.71 -11.77
N ALA A 20 -2.74 -5.50 -13.08
CA ALA A 20 -1.85 -4.59 -13.80
C ALA A 20 -1.96 -3.14 -13.27
N PHE A 21 -3.16 -2.72 -12.86
CA PHE A 21 -3.38 -1.40 -12.27
C PHE A 21 -2.68 -1.28 -10.90
N GLU A 22 -2.88 -2.26 -10.03
CA GLU A 22 -2.31 -2.28 -8.66
C GLU A 22 -0.79 -2.37 -8.69
N THR A 23 -0.22 -3.16 -9.61
CA THR A 23 1.22 -3.22 -9.84
C THR A 23 1.78 -1.84 -10.24
N GLY A 24 1.09 -1.15 -11.16
CA GLY A 24 1.44 0.22 -11.53
C GLY A 24 1.31 1.20 -10.38
N LEU A 25 0.23 1.05 -9.59
CA LEU A 25 -0.03 1.90 -8.43
C LEU A 25 1.08 1.78 -7.38
N LEU A 26 1.58 0.57 -7.12
CA LEU A 26 2.71 0.34 -6.20
C LEU A 26 3.97 1.09 -6.66
N ALA A 27 4.27 1.10 -7.95
CA ALA A 27 5.41 1.85 -8.47
C ALA A 27 5.26 3.37 -8.24
N VAL A 28 4.08 3.92 -8.57
CA VAL A 28 3.78 5.35 -8.35
C VAL A 28 3.80 5.73 -6.87
N LEU A 29 3.20 4.87 -6.01
CA LEU A 29 3.21 5.02 -4.56
C LEU A 29 4.63 5.21 -4.01
N ARG A 30 5.55 4.32 -4.38
CA ARG A 30 6.93 4.33 -3.91
C ARG A 30 7.67 5.60 -4.30
N HIS A 31 7.43 6.13 -5.50
CA HIS A 31 8.04 7.38 -5.93
C HIS A 31 7.49 8.59 -5.17
N PHE A 32 6.20 8.64 -4.83
CA PHE A 32 5.66 9.67 -3.95
C PHE A 32 6.23 9.56 -2.53
N LEU A 33 6.33 8.35 -1.98
CA LEU A 33 6.91 8.13 -0.66
C LEU A 33 8.40 8.51 -0.64
N THR A 34 9.14 8.22 -1.71
CA THR A 34 10.54 8.67 -1.87
C THR A 34 10.63 10.20 -1.89
N ALA A 35 9.72 10.89 -2.59
CA ALA A 35 9.68 12.35 -2.60
C ALA A 35 9.36 12.94 -1.22
N TYR A 36 8.53 12.28 -0.41
CA TYR A 36 8.27 12.68 0.97
C TYR A 36 9.47 12.46 1.90
N ALA A 37 10.17 11.33 1.74
CA ALA A 37 11.35 11.00 2.55
C ALA A 37 12.58 11.83 2.14
N HIS A 38 12.70 12.13 0.85
CA HIS A 38 13.83 12.84 0.23
C HIS A 38 13.30 13.88 -0.76
N PRO A 39 12.88 15.07 -0.30
CA PRO A 39 12.29 16.11 -1.16
C PRO A 39 13.20 16.54 -2.31
N ASP A 40 14.49 16.60 -2.06
CA ASP A 40 15.51 17.00 -3.07
C ASP A 40 15.62 15.99 -4.23
N SER A 41 15.16 14.75 -4.06
CA SER A 41 15.17 13.73 -5.11
C SER A 41 14.22 14.05 -6.26
N GLN A 42 13.24 14.94 -6.06
CA GLN A 42 12.16 15.25 -7.02
C GLN A 42 11.46 13.99 -7.58
N SER A 43 11.44 12.91 -6.83
CA SER A 43 10.90 11.60 -7.25
C SER A 43 9.41 11.66 -7.62
N TRP A 44 8.69 12.72 -7.21
CA TRP A 44 7.32 12.98 -7.63
C TRP A 44 7.20 13.12 -9.17
N GLN A 45 8.20 13.62 -9.87
CA GLN A 45 8.22 13.70 -11.34
C GLN A 45 8.16 12.29 -11.95
N ALA A 46 8.98 11.38 -11.42
CA ALA A 46 8.97 9.97 -11.85
C ALA A 46 7.61 9.31 -11.57
N ALA A 47 6.95 9.64 -10.44
CA ALA A 47 5.61 9.15 -10.14
C ALA A 47 4.60 9.53 -11.22
N PHE A 48 4.57 10.79 -11.64
CA PHE A 48 3.68 11.26 -12.72
C PHE A 48 4.06 10.69 -14.08
N GLN A 49 5.36 10.59 -14.39
CA GLN A 49 5.82 9.99 -15.64
C GLN A 49 5.40 8.52 -15.75
N ILE A 50 5.64 7.72 -14.72
CA ILE A 50 5.23 6.30 -14.68
C ILE A 50 3.71 6.18 -14.84
N ALA A 51 2.94 7.05 -14.18
CA ALA A 51 1.50 7.06 -14.31
C ALA A 51 1.05 7.36 -15.75
N ALA A 52 1.66 8.36 -16.40
CA ALA A 52 1.37 8.72 -17.78
C ALA A 52 1.76 7.60 -18.77
N GLU A 53 2.89 6.93 -18.55
CA GLU A 53 3.34 5.80 -19.37
C GLU A 53 2.39 4.58 -19.23
N ARG A 54 1.88 4.30 -18.03
CA ARG A 54 1.03 3.13 -17.77
C ARG A 54 -0.42 3.32 -18.16
N TRP A 55 -0.97 4.50 -17.94
CA TRP A 55 -2.43 4.77 -18.13
C TRP A 55 -2.73 5.85 -19.14
N GLY A 56 -1.70 6.32 -19.87
CA GLY A 56 -1.82 7.37 -20.89
C GLY A 56 -1.79 8.78 -20.32
N GLN A 57 -1.48 9.74 -21.19
CA GLN A 57 -1.25 11.15 -20.83
C GLN A 57 -2.48 11.83 -20.19
N ALA A 58 -3.68 11.43 -20.59
CA ALA A 58 -4.91 12.02 -20.07
C ALA A 58 -5.30 11.44 -18.70
N ARG A 59 -5.19 10.12 -18.51
CA ARG A 59 -5.68 9.42 -17.32
C ARG A 59 -4.58 9.27 -16.24
N GLY A 60 -3.34 9.05 -16.65
CA GLY A 60 -2.22 8.82 -15.73
C GLY A 60 -2.06 9.89 -14.66
N PRO A 61 -1.98 11.18 -15.02
CA PRO A 61 -1.88 12.27 -14.04
C PRO A 61 -3.07 12.32 -13.07
N GLN A 62 -4.28 12.00 -13.53
CA GLN A 62 -5.47 11.97 -12.66
C GLN A 62 -5.38 10.84 -11.63
N ILE A 63 -4.87 9.67 -12.03
CA ILE A 63 -4.64 8.54 -11.11
C ILE A 63 -3.55 8.91 -10.11
N ALA A 64 -2.44 9.50 -10.55
CA ALA A 64 -1.36 9.94 -9.67
C ALA A 64 -1.85 10.98 -8.64
N MET A 65 -2.61 11.98 -9.07
CA MET A 65 -3.21 12.99 -8.18
C MET A 65 -4.19 12.37 -7.18
N GLY A 66 -5.01 11.42 -7.64
CA GLY A 66 -5.93 10.69 -6.75
C GLY A 66 -5.18 9.89 -5.69
N LEU A 67 -4.11 9.18 -6.07
CA LEU A 67 -3.24 8.47 -5.15
C LEU A 67 -2.57 9.43 -4.16
N LEU A 68 -2.05 10.56 -4.64
CA LEU A 68 -1.43 11.59 -3.79
C LEU A 68 -2.41 12.11 -2.73
N SER A 69 -3.68 12.32 -3.09
CA SER A 69 -4.73 12.73 -2.14
C SER A 69 -4.95 11.67 -1.05
N VAL A 70 -4.97 10.38 -1.39
CA VAL A 70 -5.05 9.29 -0.41
C VAL A 70 -3.84 9.29 0.52
N LEU A 71 -2.63 9.47 -0.03
CA LEU A 71 -1.40 9.53 0.75
C LEU A 71 -1.36 10.73 1.71
N GLN A 72 -1.85 11.89 1.31
CA GLN A 72 -1.92 13.07 2.17
C GLN A 72 -2.84 12.83 3.37
N THR A 73 -4.01 12.22 3.15
CA THR A 73 -4.93 11.86 4.25
C THR A 73 -4.34 10.78 5.13
N LEU A 74 -3.68 9.77 4.57
CA LEU A 74 -3.01 8.72 5.33
C LEU A 74 -1.92 9.29 6.25
N ARG A 75 -1.12 10.24 5.77
CA ARG A 75 -0.09 10.90 6.58
C ARG A 75 -0.66 11.63 7.78
N GLY A 76 -1.84 12.22 7.66
CA GLY A 76 -2.55 12.85 8.78
C GLY A 76 -3.17 11.85 9.75
N ALA A 77 -3.58 10.69 9.27
CA ALA A 77 -4.25 9.66 10.05
C ALA A 77 -3.30 8.69 10.77
N ARG A 78 -2.02 8.64 10.36
CA ARG A 78 -1.01 7.74 10.88
C ARG A 78 0.01 8.47 11.74
N ARG A 79 0.41 7.89 12.89
CA ARG A 79 1.41 8.44 13.81
C ARG A 79 2.82 7.95 13.51
N GLY A 80 2.95 6.66 13.22
CA GLY A 80 4.24 6.04 12.94
C GLY A 80 4.71 6.19 11.49
N PRO A 81 5.98 5.87 11.19
CA PRO A 81 6.51 5.92 9.84
C PRO A 81 5.80 4.93 8.91
N PHE A 82 5.75 5.27 7.64
CA PHE A 82 5.30 4.35 6.60
C PHE A 82 6.55 3.75 5.94
N ASP A 83 6.81 2.47 6.22
CA ASP A 83 7.93 1.77 5.60
C ASP A 83 7.58 1.39 4.16
N PHE A 84 8.53 1.62 3.25
CA PHE A 84 8.37 1.30 1.84
C PHE A 84 9.68 0.82 1.21
N ALA A 85 9.58 0.04 0.16
CA ALA A 85 10.75 -0.44 -0.57
C ALA A 85 11.26 0.62 -1.54
N ASN A 86 12.59 0.77 -1.62
CA ASN A 86 13.22 1.70 -2.55
C ASN A 86 12.91 1.30 -4.02
N PRO A 87 12.21 2.16 -4.80
CA PRO A 87 11.84 1.84 -6.18
C PRO A 87 13.04 1.70 -7.12
N LEU A 88 14.16 2.33 -6.81
CA LEU A 88 15.38 2.29 -7.62
C LEU A 88 16.26 1.08 -7.34
N CYS A 89 16.04 0.40 -6.23
CA CYS A 89 16.77 -0.83 -5.88
C CYS A 89 16.15 -2.03 -6.58
N ARG A 90 16.88 -2.70 -7.47
CA ARG A 90 16.39 -3.84 -8.26
C ARG A 90 15.91 -5.02 -7.40
N THR A 91 16.58 -5.28 -6.29
CA THR A 91 16.20 -6.34 -5.34
C THR A 91 15.07 -5.88 -4.43
N CYS A 92 15.13 -4.65 -3.90
CA CYS A 92 14.13 -4.16 -2.94
C CYS A 92 12.73 -4.07 -3.57
N ARG A 93 12.64 -3.67 -4.85
CA ARG A 93 11.35 -3.49 -5.53
C ARG A 93 10.55 -4.78 -5.75
N THR A 94 11.18 -5.96 -5.60
CA THR A 94 10.50 -7.26 -5.69
C THR A 94 9.82 -7.66 -4.37
N TRP A 95 10.02 -6.89 -3.31
CA TRP A 95 9.42 -7.08 -2.00
C TRP A 95 8.48 -5.93 -1.66
N ALA A 96 7.43 -6.24 -0.91
CA ALA A 96 6.52 -5.26 -0.34
C ALA A 96 6.63 -5.31 1.19
N THR A 97 6.73 -4.13 1.82
CA THR A 97 6.73 -3.99 3.28
C THR A 97 5.35 -4.21 3.86
N GLY A 98 5.24 -4.44 5.16
CA GLY A 98 3.94 -4.57 5.84
C GLY A 98 3.03 -3.35 5.66
N SER A 99 3.61 -2.14 5.62
CA SER A 99 2.85 -0.91 5.33
C SER A 99 2.32 -0.87 3.90
N GLU A 100 3.13 -1.26 2.91
CA GLU A 100 2.71 -1.35 1.51
C GLU A 100 1.63 -2.42 1.30
N VAL A 101 1.78 -3.57 1.95
CA VAL A 101 0.79 -4.66 1.92
C VAL A 101 -0.56 -4.18 2.47
N ALA A 102 -0.56 -3.50 3.61
CA ALA A 102 -1.79 -2.96 4.20
C ALA A 102 -2.44 -1.90 3.30
N PHE A 103 -1.64 -1.02 2.68
CA PHE A 103 -2.13 -0.02 1.74
C PHE A 103 -2.76 -0.66 0.50
N LEU A 104 -2.07 -1.61 -0.11
CA LEU A 104 -2.57 -2.32 -1.29
C LEU A 104 -3.83 -3.12 -0.96
N ALA A 105 -3.86 -3.81 0.19
CA ALA A 105 -5.04 -4.54 0.64
C ALA A 105 -6.27 -3.63 0.81
N MET A 106 -6.09 -2.42 1.37
CA MET A 106 -7.15 -1.43 1.47
C MET A 106 -7.67 -1.02 0.08
N ILE A 107 -6.78 -0.65 -0.83
CA ILE A 107 -7.16 -0.23 -2.19
C ILE A 107 -7.81 -1.38 -2.96
N GLN A 108 -7.25 -2.59 -2.90
CA GLN A 108 -7.83 -3.77 -3.54
C GLN A 108 -9.25 -4.04 -3.05
N ALA A 109 -9.44 -4.05 -1.74
CA ALA A 109 -10.74 -4.32 -1.14
C ALA A 109 -11.78 -3.26 -1.54
N MET A 110 -11.42 -1.98 -1.51
CA MET A 110 -12.32 -0.88 -1.88
C MET A 110 -12.64 -0.88 -3.38
N ARG A 111 -11.69 -1.23 -4.26
CA ARG A 111 -11.94 -1.34 -5.71
C ARG A 111 -12.88 -2.50 -6.07
N ARG A 112 -13.00 -3.48 -5.20
CA ARG A 112 -13.84 -4.70 -5.36
C ARG A 112 -15.08 -4.68 -4.48
N ASP A 113 -15.36 -3.54 -3.82
CA ASP A 113 -16.48 -3.37 -2.88
C ASP A 113 -16.51 -4.41 -1.75
N ARG A 114 -15.32 -4.78 -1.24
CA ARG A 114 -15.13 -5.75 -0.16
C ARG A 114 -14.88 -5.05 1.17
N THR A 115 -15.97 -4.56 1.80
CA THR A 115 -15.92 -3.83 3.08
C THR A 115 -15.33 -4.68 4.22
N ASP A 116 -15.59 -5.99 4.21
CA ASP A 116 -15.06 -6.97 5.17
C ASP A 116 -13.52 -7.01 5.17
N LEU A 117 -12.90 -6.85 4.01
CA LEU A 117 -11.44 -6.83 3.85
C LEU A 117 -10.85 -5.42 3.98
N ALA A 118 -11.58 -4.38 3.58
CA ALA A 118 -11.12 -3.01 3.66
C ALA A 118 -10.93 -2.53 5.10
N ARG A 119 -11.85 -2.88 6.00
CA ARG A 119 -11.84 -2.44 7.40
C ARG A 119 -10.56 -2.84 8.15
N PRO A 120 -10.14 -4.12 8.19
CA PRO A 120 -8.90 -4.50 8.87
C PRO A 120 -7.65 -3.87 8.23
N ALA A 121 -7.65 -3.64 6.91
CA ALA A 121 -6.56 -2.98 6.24
C ALA A 121 -6.42 -1.50 6.67
N VAL A 122 -7.54 -0.77 6.76
CA VAL A 122 -7.57 0.61 7.29
C VAL A 122 -7.04 0.64 8.73
N LEU A 123 -7.54 -0.21 9.61
CA LEU A 123 -7.11 -0.27 11.02
C LEU A 123 -5.59 -0.53 11.14
N ARG A 124 -5.05 -1.41 10.29
CA ARG A 124 -3.60 -1.69 10.27
C ARG A 124 -2.80 -0.47 9.82
N LEU A 125 -3.28 0.25 8.79
CA LEU A 125 -2.62 1.45 8.26
C LEU A 125 -2.60 2.60 9.26
N THR A 126 -3.67 2.75 10.04
CA THR A 126 -3.90 3.87 10.95
C THR A 126 -3.66 3.49 12.42
N GLU A 127 -2.98 2.37 12.66
CA GLU A 127 -2.61 1.92 14.01
C GLU A 127 -3.81 1.80 14.96
N GLY A 128 -4.90 1.25 14.42
CA GLY A 128 -6.12 0.95 15.17
C GLY A 128 -7.23 2.01 15.08
N THR A 129 -7.04 3.08 14.31
CA THR A 129 -8.05 4.15 14.17
C THR A 129 -8.82 4.02 12.85
N MET A 130 -10.14 4.19 12.88
CA MET A 130 -10.96 4.31 11.68
C MET A 130 -11.06 5.78 11.27
N ASP A 131 -10.10 6.26 10.49
CA ASP A 131 -10.07 7.66 10.03
C ASP A 131 -11.06 7.90 8.88
N PRO A 132 -12.08 8.77 9.06
CA PRO A 132 -13.08 9.02 8.04
C PRO A 132 -12.53 9.74 6.80
N GLY A 133 -11.47 10.54 6.97
CA GLY A 133 -10.81 11.28 5.88
C GLY A 133 -10.13 10.32 4.93
N LEU A 134 -9.32 9.39 5.47
CA LEU A 134 -8.66 8.35 4.71
C LEU A 134 -9.67 7.46 3.99
N ILE A 135 -10.72 7.02 4.68
CA ILE A 135 -11.75 6.16 4.10
C ILE A 135 -12.42 6.85 2.91
N ARG A 136 -12.85 8.10 3.06
CA ARG A 136 -13.47 8.86 1.96
C ARG A 136 -12.53 9.05 0.77
N ALA A 137 -11.28 9.41 1.02
CA ALA A 137 -10.29 9.60 -0.05
C ALA A 137 -10.02 8.30 -0.81
N ALA A 138 -9.85 7.19 -0.08
CA ALA A 138 -9.59 5.88 -0.68
C ALA A 138 -10.82 5.33 -1.45
N LEU A 139 -12.03 5.48 -0.91
CA LEU A 139 -13.27 5.11 -1.62
C LEU A 139 -13.49 5.95 -2.88
N ALA A 140 -13.26 7.28 -2.81
CA ALA A 140 -13.36 8.15 -3.98
C ALA A 140 -12.32 7.80 -5.05
N PHE A 141 -11.11 7.37 -4.66
CA PHE A 141 -10.11 6.86 -5.57
C PHE A 141 -10.52 5.52 -6.20
N ALA A 142 -11.00 4.58 -5.38
CA ALA A 142 -11.44 3.27 -5.81
C ALA A 142 -12.63 3.33 -6.79
N ALA A 143 -13.61 4.19 -6.52
CA ALA A 143 -14.79 4.39 -7.37
C ALA A 143 -14.43 4.88 -8.79
N ARG A 144 -13.36 5.69 -8.91
CA ARG A 144 -12.86 6.13 -10.23
C ARG A 144 -11.99 5.08 -10.94
N ASN A 145 -11.55 4.07 -10.23
CA ASN A 145 -10.64 3.04 -10.70
C ASN A 145 -11.12 1.64 -10.28
N PRO A 146 -12.33 1.23 -10.63
CA PRO A 146 -12.88 -0.06 -10.21
C PRO A 146 -12.03 -1.21 -10.74
N ALA A 147 -12.00 -2.32 -10.01
CA ALA A 147 -11.38 -3.55 -10.48
C ALA A 147 -12.24 -4.20 -11.57
N GLY A 148 -11.58 -4.90 -12.50
CA GLY A 148 -12.31 -5.74 -13.46
C GLY A 148 -13.02 -6.92 -12.75
N PRO A 149 -13.99 -7.56 -13.43
CA PRO A 149 -14.79 -8.64 -12.84
C PRO A 149 -13.97 -9.86 -12.43
N ASP A 150 -12.83 -10.11 -13.09
CA ASP A 150 -11.96 -11.27 -12.82
C ASP A 150 -10.83 -10.97 -11.83
N ALA A 151 -10.80 -9.77 -11.23
CA ALA A 151 -9.71 -9.37 -10.34
C ALA A 151 -9.82 -10.09 -8.97
N GLN A 152 -8.79 -10.88 -8.64
CA GLN A 152 -8.70 -11.56 -7.35
C GLN A 152 -8.33 -10.56 -6.23
N THR A 153 -8.82 -10.83 -5.01
CA THR A 153 -8.47 -10.05 -3.82
C THR A 153 -7.48 -10.83 -2.97
N PHE A 154 -6.38 -10.19 -2.59
CA PHE A 154 -5.44 -10.74 -1.62
C PHE A 154 -6.02 -10.61 -0.21
N THR A 155 -6.07 -11.73 0.52
CA THR A 155 -6.36 -11.72 1.96
C THR A 155 -5.04 -11.95 2.69
N PRO A 156 -4.50 -10.95 3.40
CA PRO A 156 -3.31 -11.17 4.23
C PRO A 156 -3.63 -12.26 5.24
N ALA A 157 -2.77 -13.29 5.32
CA ALA A 157 -2.88 -14.28 6.38
C ALA A 157 -2.81 -13.54 7.73
N GLU A 158 -3.77 -13.81 8.60
CA GLU A 158 -3.68 -13.36 9.98
C GLU A 158 -2.40 -13.94 10.55
N THR A 159 -1.49 -13.07 10.97
CA THR A 159 -0.34 -13.48 11.76
C THR A 159 -0.92 -14.10 13.03
N SER A 160 -0.92 -15.43 13.09
CA SER A 160 -1.32 -16.16 14.28
C SER A 160 -0.45 -15.66 15.43
N SER A 161 -1.04 -14.82 16.27
CA SER A 161 -0.45 -14.46 17.55
C SER A 161 -0.19 -15.77 18.29
N PRO A 162 1.04 -16.06 18.75
CA PRO A 162 1.27 -17.28 19.50
C PRO A 162 0.38 -17.23 20.75
N ALA A 163 -0.45 -18.26 20.89
CA ALA A 163 -1.32 -18.41 22.05
C ALA A 163 -0.50 -18.27 23.33
N PRO A 164 -1.00 -17.57 24.36
CA PRO A 164 -0.28 -17.45 25.64
C PRO A 164 -0.04 -18.84 26.20
N ARG A 165 1.24 -19.19 26.39
CA ARG A 165 1.63 -20.42 27.06
C ARG A 165 1.15 -20.32 28.51
N HIS A 166 0.11 -21.08 28.84
CA HIS A 166 -0.29 -21.29 30.23
C HIS A 166 0.88 -21.90 31.00
N LEU A 167 1.50 -21.13 31.88
CA LEU A 167 2.40 -21.63 32.90
C LEU A 167 1.59 -22.50 33.85
N ARG A 168 1.77 -23.82 33.79
CA ARG A 168 1.30 -24.75 34.82
C ARG A 168 2.24 -24.63 36.01
N LEU A 169 1.74 -24.12 37.14
CA LEU A 169 2.36 -24.29 38.45
C LEU A 169 2.23 -25.76 38.82
N VAL A 170 3.38 -26.43 39.03
CA VAL A 170 3.46 -27.77 39.62
C VAL A 170 3.70 -27.55 41.10
N HIS A 171 2.79 -28.06 41.96
CA HIS A 171 2.98 -28.17 43.38
C HIS A 171 3.74 -29.47 43.70
#